data_99a391153462e7c7b9b10b2f9788bbda
#
_entry.id   99a391153462e7c7b9b10b2f9788bbda
#
_cell.length_a   1.000
_cell.length_b   1.000
_cell.length_c   1.000
_cell.angle_alpha   90.00
_cell.angle_beta   90.00
_cell.angle_gamma   90.00
#
_symmetry.space_group_name_H-M   'P 1'
#
loop_
_entity.id
_entity.type
_entity.pdbx_description
1 polymer ?
#
loop_
_entity_poly.entity_id
_entity_poly.type
_entity_poly.pdbx_seq_one_letter_code
_entity_poly.pdbx_strand_id
1 'polypeptide(L)'
;METPVRRPLADDTPLEIEQVQIDIWRRMSQEEKAQLVTSMCRGVLEAAAEGVRWRFPRAGPREQFLRLAILRLGYDLAVEAFPDAASLQ
;
A
#
# COMPACT_ATOMS: atom_id res chain seq x y z
N MET A 1 -22.44 -13.27 29.99
CA MET A 1 -21.21 -12.74 29.37
C MET A 1 -21.58 -11.84 28.22
N GLU A 2 -21.14 -10.60 28.27
CA GLU A 2 -21.49 -9.66 27.22
C GLU A 2 -20.67 -9.89 25.97
N THR A 3 -21.32 -9.80 24.82
CA THR A 3 -20.63 -9.79 23.55
C THR A 3 -19.95 -8.44 23.37
N PRO A 4 -18.64 -8.40 23.06
CA PRO A 4 -17.99 -7.12 22.87
C PRO A 4 -18.63 -6.35 21.72
N VAL A 5 -18.81 -5.05 21.93
CA VAL A 5 -19.31 -4.18 20.87
C VAL A 5 -18.25 -4.10 19.78
N ARG A 6 -18.66 -4.45 18.58
CA ARG A 6 -17.78 -4.39 17.43
C ARG A 6 -17.57 -2.94 17.01
N ARG A 7 -16.31 -2.56 16.81
CA ARG A 7 -15.96 -1.22 16.33
C ARG A 7 -15.61 -1.29 14.85
N PRO A 8 -15.94 -0.25 14.06
CA PRO A 8 -15.49 -0.18 12.67
C PRO A 8 -13.97 -0.19 12.60
N LEU A 9 -13.43 -0.76 11.52
CA LEU A 9 -11.98 -0.76 11.27
C LEU A 9 -11.46 0.64 10.96
N ALA A 10 -12.33 1.52 10.46
CA ALA A 10 -12.01 2.93 10.23
C ALA A 10 -13.09 3.77 10.92
N ASP A 11 -12.67 4.87 11.57
CA ASP A 11 -13.58 5.73 12.33
C ASP A 11 -14.67 6.37 11.46
N ASP A 12 -14.37 6.62 10.19
CA ASP A 12 -15.28 7.25 9.23
C ASP A 12 -16.17 6.25 8.48
N THR A 13 -16.03 4.96 8.75
CA THR A 13 -16.82 3.92 8.08
C THR A 13 -17.93 3.42 9.01
N PRO A 14 -19.22 3.60 8.64
CA PRO A 14 -20.33 3.03 9.42
C PRO A 14 -20.22 1.51 9.52
N LEU A 15 -20.61 0.96 10.67
CA LEU A 15 -20.53 -0.47 10.93
C LEU A 15 -21.32 -1.30 9.92
N GLU A 16 -22.47 -0.80 9.47
CA GLU A 16 -23.30 -1.46 8.48
C GLU A 16 -22.59 -1.60 7.14
N ILE A 17 -21.89 -0.55 6.72
CA ILE A 17 -21.11 -0.57 5.46
C ILE A 17 -19.92 -1.51 5.59
N GLU A 18 -19.26 -1.48 6.74
CA GLU A 18 -18.16 -2.41 7.00
C GLU A 18 -18.63 -3.87 6.95
N GLN A 19 -19.80 -4.17 7.52
CA GLN A 19 -20.36 -5.50 7.50
C GLN A 19 -20.67 -5.97 6.07
N VAL A 20 -21.21 -5.08 5.24
CA VAL A 20 -21.46 -5.39 3.83
C VAL A 20 -20.16 -5.71 3.11
N GLN A 21 -19.10 -4.95 3.35
CA GLN A 21 -17.78 -5.18 2.75
C GLN A 21 -17.21 -6.54 3.18
N ILE A 22 -17.35 -6.90 4.46
CA ILE A 22 -16.90 -8.20 4.96
C ILE A 22 -17.68 -9.33 4.29
N ASP A 23 -18.99 -9.18 4.14
CA ASP A 23 -19.83 -10.20 3.53
C ASP A 23 -19.47 -10.40 2.05
N ILE A 24 -19.21 -9.32 1.33
CA ILE A 24 -18.73 -9.38 -0.05
C ILE A 24 -17.41 -10.15 -0.10
N TRP A 25 -16.46 -9.81 0.76
CA TRP A 25 -15.16 -10.50 0.82
C TRP A 25 -15.32 -11.99 1.08
N ARG A 26 -16.19 -12.38 2.00
CA ARG A 26 -16.42 -13.79 2.33
C ARG A 26 -17.01 -14.59 1.18
N ARG A 27 -17.78 -13.94 0.30
CA ARG A 27 -18.39 -14.59 -0.86
C ARG A 27 -17.44 -14.72 -2.04
N MET A 28 -16.32 -14.01 -2.01
CA MET A 28 -15.35 -14.04 -3.11
C MET A 28 -14.60 -15.37 -3.13
N SER A 29 -14.29 -15.83 -4.33
CA SER A 29 -13.40 -16.97 -4.52
C SER A 29 -11.97 -16.60 -4.14
N GLN A 30 -11.09 -17.59 -3.98
CA GLN A 30 -9.67 -17.33 -3.71
C GLN A 30 -9.03 -16.56 -4.85
N GLU A 31 -9.38 -16.86 -6.09
CA GLU A 31 -8.89 -16.15 -7.25
C GLU A 31 -9.33 -14.68 -7.25
N GLU A 32 -10.60 -14.42 -6.98
CA GLU A 32 -11.12 -13.06 -6.88
C GLU A 32 -10.42 -12.27 -5.78
N LYS A 33 -10.20 -12.88 -4.61
CA LYS A 33 -9.47 -12.26 -3.50
C LYS A 33 -8.04 -11.92 -3.91
N ALA A 34 -7.36 -12.85 -4.60
CA ALA A 34 -5.99 -12.61 -5.06
C ALA A 34 -5.94 -11.44 -6.05
N GLN A 35 -6.89 -11.37 -6.97
CA GLN A 35 -6.98 -10.27 -7.94
C GLN A 35 -7.22 -8.94 -7.23
N LEU A 36 -8.11 -8.92 -6.25
CA LEU A 36 -8.40 -7.71 -5.49
C LEU A 36 -7.17 -7.21 -4.74
N VAL A 37 -6.48 -8.11 -4.04
CA VAL A 37 -5.25 -7.76 -3.30
C VAL A 37 -4.19 -7.24 -4.25
N THR A 38 -4.00 -7.88 -5.40
CA THR A 38 -3.05 -7.44 -6.42
C THR A 38 -3.38 -6.04 -6.92
N SER A 39 -4.67 -5.76 -7.18
CA SER A 39 -5.11 -4.44 -7.64
C SER A 39 -4.88 -3.37 -6.58
N MET A 40 -5.15 -3.69 -5.31
CA MET A 40 -4.91 -2.77 -4.20
C MET A 40 -3.42 -2.46 -4.03
N CYS A 41 -2.57 -3.48 -4.11
CA CYS A 41 -1.12 -3.29 -4.01
C CYS A 41 -0.59 -2.44 -5.17
N ARG A 42 -1.12 -2.66 -6.38
CA ARG A 42 -0.76 -1.86 -7.54
C ARG A 42 -1.18 -0.41 -7.36
N GLY A 43 -2.40 -0.19 -6.86
CA GLY A 43 -2.90 1.16 -6.59
C GLY A 43 -2.06 1.91 -5.57
N VAL A 44 -1.67 1.25 -4.49
CA VAL A 44 -0.79 1.83 -3.47
C VAL A 44 0.58 2.16 -4.06
N LEU A 45 1.13 1.25 -4.87
CA LEU A 45 2.43 1.46 -5.50
C LEU A 45 2.39 2.64 -6.49
N GLU A 46 1.34 2.73 -7.30
CA GLU A 46 1.15 3.84 -8.23
C GLU A 46 1.02 5.17 -7.50
N ALA A 47 0.27 5.22 -6.42
CA ALA A 47 0.12 6.42 -5.61
C ALA A 47 1.45 6.84 -4.98
N ALA A 48 2.23 5.88 -4.48
CA ALA A 48 3.55 6.16 -3.91
C ALA A 48 4.52 6.69 -4.98
N ALA A 49 4.50 6.10 -6.18
CA ALA A 49 5.34 6.56 -7.30
C ALA A 49 4.96 7.97 -7.73
N GLU A 50 3.67 8.28 -7.75
CA GLU A 50 3.18 9.63 -8.05
C GLU A 50 3.70 10.64 -7.04
N GLY A 51 3.66 10.29 -5.74
CA GLY A 51 4.19 11.13 -4.67
C GLY A 51 5.69 11.39 -4.82
N VAL A 52 6.46 10.39 -5.22
CA VAL A 52 7.90 10.54 -5.48
C VAL A 52 8.13 11.50 -6.65
N ARG A 53 7.38 11.35 -7.74
CA ARG A 53 7.49 12.25 -8.90
C ARG A 53 7.18 13.68 -8.51
N TRP A 54 6.18 13.87 -7.67
CA TRP A 54 5.77 15.19 -7.23
C TRP A 54 6.84 15.87 -6.34
N ARG A 55 7.47 15.09 -5.45
CA ARG A 55 8.52 15.61 -4.54
C ARG A 55 9.85 15.85 -5.26
N PHE A 56 10.16 15.02 -6.25
CA PHE A 56 11.44 15.05 -6.94
C PHE A 56 11.24 15.14 -8.45
N PRO A 57 10.64 16.25 -8.95
CA PRO A 57 10.27 16.35 -10.35
C PRO A 57 11.45 16.35 -11.32
N ARG A 58 12.67 16.67 -10.82
CA ARG A 58 13.88 16.68 -11.63
C ARG A 58 14.64 15.37 -11.61
N ALA A 59 14.21 14.43 -10.80
CA ALA A 59 14.88 13.14 -10.69
C ALA A 59 14.65 12.33 -11.97
N GLY A 60 15.70 11.66 -12.45
CA GLY A 60 15.61 10.74 -13.57
C GLY A 60 14.87 9.46 -13.17
N PRO A 61 14.56 8.58 -14.16
CA PRO A 61 13.81 7.35 -13.87
C PRO A 61 14.47 6.47 -12.82
N ARG A 62 15.78 6.32 -12.86
CA ARG A 62 16.49 5.48 -11.88
C ARG A 62 16.43 6.07 -10.49
N GLU A 63 16.64 7.38 -10.35
CA GLU A 63 16.55 8.03 -9.05
C GLU A 63 15.13 7.92 -8.47
N GLN A 64 14.11 8.11 -9.30
CA GLN A 64 12.72 7.97 -8.85
C GLN A 64 12.44 6.55 -8.37
N PHE A 65 12.93 5.55 -9.08
CA PHE A 65 12.80 4.16 -8.68
C PHE A 65 13.48 3.90 -7.33
N LEU A 66 14.70 4.40 -7.15
CA LEU A 66 15.45 4.20 -5.90
C LEU A 66 14.77 4.91 -4.73
N ARG A 67 14.24 6.11 -4.94
CA ARG A 67 13.51 6.84 -3.90
C ARG A 67 12.22 6.12 -3.52
N LEU A 68 11.56 5.51 -4.49
CA LEU A 68 10.39 4.67 -4.23
C LEU A 68 10.78 3.44 -3.41
N ALA A 69 11.89 2.81 -3.75
CA ALA A 69 12.39 1.67 -3.00
C ALA A 69 12.70 2.03 -1.54
N ILE A 70 13.34 3.19 -1.32
CA ILE A 70 13.62 3.68 0.03
C ILE A 70 12.32 3.92 0.82
N LEU A 71 11.34 4.52 0.18
CA LEU A 71 10.05 4.79 0.79
C LEU A 71 9.34 3.49 1.21
N ARG A 72 9.45 2.45 0.39
CA ARG A 72 8.73 1.19 0.61
C ARG A 72 9.47 0.22 1.53
N LEU A 73 10.78 0.15 1.41
CA LEU A 73 11.61 -0.84 2.11
C LEU A 73 12.37 -0.26 3.30
N GLY A 74 12.50 1.06 3.37
CA GLY A 74 13.42 1.71 4.26
C GLY A 74 14.81 1.80 3.64
N TYR A 75 15.62 2.71 4.15
CA TYR A 75 16.93 3.01 3.58
C TYR A 75 17.85 1.78 3.57
N ASP A 76 17.96 1.10 4.70
CA ASP A 76 18.91 0.00 4.85
C ASP A 76 18.61 -1.15 3.89
N LEU A 77 17.33 -1.56 3.79
CA LEU A 77 16.91 -2.62 2.88
C LEU A 77 17.03 -2.20 1.42
N ALA A 78 16.72 -0.95 1.12
CA ALA A 78 16.84 -0.43 -0.23
C ALA A 78 18.30 -0.44 -0.70
N VAL A 79 19.23 -0.07 0.16
CA VAL A 79 20.67 -0.11 -0.15
C VAL A 79 21.16 -1.54 -0.33
N GLU A 80 20.66 -2.46 0.49
CA GLU A 80 21.01 -3.88 0.35
C GLU A 80 20.54 -4.45 -0.99
N ALA A 81 19.31 -4.12 -1.39
CA ALA A 81 18.75 -4.59 -2.65
C ALA A 81 19.31 -3.84 -3.87
N PHE A 82 19.54 -2.52 -3.70
CA PHE A 82 19.99 -1.63 -4.77
C PHE A 82 21.11 -0.74 -4.20
N PRO A 83 22.39 -1.16 -4.32
CA PRO A 83 23.50 -0.43 -3.68
C PRO A 83 23.63 1.03 -4.10
N ASP A 84 23.21 1.39 -5.32
CA ASP A 84 23.25 2.79 -5.78
C ASP A 84 22.26 3.69 -5.03
N ALA A 85 21.34 3.14 -4.25
CA ALA A 85 20.45 3.93 -3.38
C ALA A 85 21.21 4.60 -2.24
N ALA A 86 22.42 4.15 -1.92
CA ALA A 86 23.23 4.71 -0.83
C ALA A 86 23.52 6.19 -1.00
N SER A 87 23.54 6.71 -2.23
CA SER A 87 23.78 8.12 -2.51
C SER A 87 22.55 9.01 -2.31
N LEU A 88 21.37 8.41 -2.08
CA LEU A 88 20.11 9.12 -2.00
C LEU A 88 19.57 9.16 -0.57
N GLN A 89 20.05 10.05 0.21
CA GLN A 89 19.55 10.18 1.57
C GLN A 89 18.99 11.56 1.85
#